data_8f0087cf094fcfafab8d332bd9b1a631
#
_entry.id   8f0087cf094fcfafab8d332bd9b1a631
#
_cell.length_a   1.000
_cell.length_b   1.000
_cell.length_c   1.000
_cell.angle_alpha   90.00
_cell.angle_beta   90.00
_cell.angle_gamma   90.00
#
_symmetry.space_group_name_H-M   'P 1'
#
loop_
_entity.id
_entity.type
_entity.pdbx_description
1 polymer ?
#
loop_
_entity_poly.entity_id
_entity_poly.type
_entity_poly.pdbx_seq_one_letter_code
_entity_poly.pdbx_strand_id
1 'polypeptide(L)'
;MTNKHPSLFSPFMLTEKIKLRNRIVMAPMTTWSANPDGTISEQELEFYKRRSQNVGLVITGCTYVTPSGIGFTHEFAAYDDRFINSLEKLAAAAKSGGAPAILQIFHAGNKAIPELVPNNDVISASASSVKSGDFMKRVVQSREMTENEIQETIRAFGDVTKRAIKAGFDGVELHGAHGFLLQNFFSPLFNQRNDRWGGDLEGRMRFPLAVLQEVKNVVYE
;
A
#
# COMPACT_ATOMS: atom_id res chain seq x y z
N MET A 1 19.48 -35.13 -0.01
CA MET A 1 19.28 -34.30 1.21
C MET A 1 17.83 -34.42 1.61
N THR A 2 17.52 -34.93 2.79
CA THR A 2 16.15 -35.00 3.30
C THR A 2 15.66 -33.56 3.60
N ASN A 3 14.55 -33.17 2.99
CA ASN A 3 13.96 -31.85 3.22
C ASN A 3 13.49 -31.76 4.69
N LYS A 4 14.20 -31.03 5.54
CA LYS A 4 13.89 -30.87 6.96
C LYS A 4 12.59 -30.09 7.22
N HIS A 5 12.05 -29.40 6.22
CA HIS A 5 10.85 -28.56 6.33
C HIS A 5 9.92 -28.77 5.12
N PRO A 6 9.34 -29.98 4.93
CA PRO A 6 8.57 -30.31 3.74
C PRO A 6 7.33 -29.40 3.55
N SER A 7 6.70 -28.98 4.65
CA SER A 7 5.52 -28.10 4.60
C SER A 7 5.82 -26.70 4.04
N LEU A 8 7.03 -26.15 4.30
CA LEU A 8 7.44 -24.84 3.81
C LEU A 8 7.55 -24.80 2.28
N PHE A 9 8.01 -25.92 1.70
CA PHE A 9 8.24 -26.04 0.26
C PHE A 9 7.08 -26.72 -0.48
N SER A 10 5.98 -27.05 0.22
CA SER A 10 4.78 -27.58 -0.42
C SER A 10 3.97 -26.48 -1.10
N PRO A 11 3.33 -26.73 -2.25
CA PRO A 11 2.43 -25.79 -2.88
C PRO A 11 1.27 -25.40 -1.96
N PHE A 12 0.72 -24.20 -2.18
CA PHE A 12 -0.43 -23.68 -1.45
C PHE A 12 -1.39 -22.97 -2.39
N MET A 13 -2.68 -23.26 -2.29
CA MET A 13 -3.72 -22.51 -3.00
C MET A 13 -4.08 -21.27 -2.17
N LEU A 14 -3.65 -20.10 -2.62
CA LEU A 14 -3.98 -18.81 -1.97
C LEU A 14 -5.43 -18.44 -2.27
N THR A 15 -5.84 -18.62 -3.52
CA THR A 15 -7.23 -18.48 -3.99
C THR A 15 -7.50 -19.60 -4.99
N GLU A 16 -8.73 -19.71 -5.50
CA GLU A 16 -9.07 -20.67 -6.57
C GLU A 16 -8.22 -20.46 -7.84
N LYS A 17 -7.73 -19.22 -8.07
CA LYS A 17 -6.95 -18.84 -9.27
C LYS A 17 -5.44 -18.75 -9.02
N ILE A 18 -5.00 -18.54 -7.78
CA ILE A 18 -3.60 -18.29 -7.45
C ILE A 18 -3.02 -19.45 -6.64
N LYS A 19 -2.14 -20.22 -7.30
CA LYS A 19 -1.38 -21.30 -6.67
C LYS A 19 0.05 -20.86 -6.44
N LEU A 20 0.49 -20.90 -5.18
CA LEU A 20 1.87 -20.67 -4.79
C LEU A 20 2.68 -21.96 -4.91
N ARG A 21 3.89 -21.88 -5.45
CA ARG A 21 4.80 -23.04 -5.56
C ARG A 21 5.39 -23.50 -4.22
N ASN A 22 5.43 -22.60 -3.24
CA ASN A 22 5.86 -22.84 -1.86
C ASN A 22 5.22 -21.79 -0.94
N ARG A 23 5.47 -21.88 0.37
CA ARG A 23 4.88 -20.98 1.39
C ARG A 23 5.81 -19.86 1.83
N ILE A 24 6.85 -19.55 1.04
CA ILE A 24 7.77 -18.44 1.31
C ILE A 24 7.23 -17.20 0.60
N VAL A 25 7.00 -16.15 1.37
CA VAL A 25 6.51 -14.86 0.87
C VAL A 25 7.61 -13.81 1.04
N MET A 26 7.92 -13.09 -0.03
CA MET A 26 8.70 -11.86 0.07
C MET A 26 7.80 -10.78 0.65
N ALA A 27 8.06 -10.40 1.90
CA ALA A 27 7.31 -9.36 2.60
C ALA A 27 7.51 -7.98 1.95
N PRO A 28 6.53 -7.08 2.03
CA PRO A 28 6.65 -5.72 1.52
C PRO A 28 7.72 -4.93 2.28
N MET A 29 8.58 -4.23 1.54
CA MET A 29 9.64 -3.40 2.09
C MET A 29 9.77 -2.12 1.26
N THR A 30 9.73 -0.97 1.90
CA THR A 30 10.05 0.32 1.27
C THR A 30 11.57 0.46 1.20
N THR A 31 12.09 0.69 0.02
CA THR A 31 13.52 0.69 -0.29
C THR A 31 14.10 2.08 -0.51
N TRP A 32 13.26 3.11 -0.56
CA TRP A 32 13.64 4.50 -0.86
C TRP A 32 14.47 4.66 -2.15
N SER A 33 14.18 3.86 -3.15
CA SER A 33 14.97 3.82 -4.39
C SER A 33 14.16 4.08 -5.66
N ALA A 34 12.89 4.50 -5.55
CA ALA A 34 12.13 4.98 -6.70
C ALA A 34 12.73 6.27 -7.27
N ASN A 35 12.40 6.60 -8.50
CA ASN A 35 12.76 7.89 -9.09
C ASN A 35 12.08 9.04 -8.33
N PRO A 36 12.62 10.26 -8.37
CA PRO A 36 12.04 11.41 -7.68
C PRO A 36 10.59 11.73 -8.08
N ASP A 37 10.18 11.32 -9.28
CA ASP A 37 8.82 11.51 -9.82
C ASP A 37 7.82 10.41 -9.42
N GLY A 38 8.25 9.44 -8.59
CA GLY A 38 7.45 8.31 -8.13
C GLY A 38 7.41 7.11 -9.09
N THR A 39 8.11 7.17 -10.22
CA THR A 39 8.27 6.01 -11.12
C THR A 39 9.29 5.02 -10.57
N ILE A 40 9.22 3.78 -11.02
CA ILE A 40 10.12 2.71 -10.58
C ILE A 40 11.48 2.87 -11.22
N SER A 41 12.56 2.86 -10.43
CA SER A 41 13.94 2.94 -10.92
C SER A 41 14.45 1.59 -11.40
N GLU A 42 15.51 1.60 -12.20
CA GLU A 42 16.21 0.37 -12.61
C GLU A 42 16.79 -0.39 -11.40
N GLN A 43 17.20 0.32 -10.36
CA GLN A 43 17.68 -0.28 -9.11
C GLN A 43 16.57 -1.09 -8.42
N GLU A 44 15.34 -0.59 -8.40
CA GLU A 44 14.18 -1.29 -7.86
C GLU A 44 13.84 -2.53 -8.71
N LEU A 45 13.85 -2.40 -10.03
CA LEU A 45 13.59 -3.53 -10.91
C LEU A 45 14.61 -4.67 -10.67
N GLU A 46 15.88 -4.34 -10.53
CA GLU A 46 16.92 -5.32 -10.23
C GLU A 46 16.76 -5.93 -8.81
N PHE A 47 16.35 -5.11 -7.82
CA PHE A 47 16.04 -5.59 -6.47
C PHE A 47 14.97 -6.69 -6.49
N TYR A 48 13.86 -6.49 -7.23
CA TYR A 48 12.78 -7.48 -7.32
C TYR A 48 13.18 -8.69 -8.16
N LYS A 49 13.86 -8.51 -9.30
CA LYS A 49 14.36 -9.63 -10.11
C LYS A 49 15.22 -10.61 -9.31
N ARG A 50 16.12 -10.11 -8.49
CA ARG A 50 16.98 -10.96 -7.65
C ARG A 50 16.22 -11.72 -6.58
N ARG A 51 15.22 -11.10 -5.95
CA ARG A 51 14.56 -11.65 -4.77
C ARG A 51 13.33 -12.50 -5.07
N SER A 52 12.77 -12.39 -6.26
CA SER A 52 11.61 -13.16 -6.69
C SER A 52 11.91 -14.64 -7.03
N GLN A 53 13.18 -15.03 -7.17
CA GLN A 53 13.59 -16.28 -7.83
C GLN A 53 13.10 -17.56 -7.13
N ASN A 54 13.01 -17.59 -5.81
CA ASN A 54 12.71 -18.83 -5.07
C ASN A 54 11.53 -18.70 -4.10
N VAL A 55 10.82 -17.58 -4.12
CA VAL A 55 9.65 -17.35 -3.26
C VAL A 55 8.36 -17.84 -3.94
N GLY A 56 7.33 -18.10 -3.14
CA GLY A 56 6.00 -18.47 -3.62
C GLY A 56 5.12 -17.28 -3.94
N LEU A 57 5.39 -16.11 -3.34
CA LEU A 57 4.66 -14.87 -3.52
C LEU A 57 5.61 -13.68 -3.34
N VAL A 58 5.41 -12.63 -4.11
CA VAL A 58 6.09 -11.33 -3.92
C VAL A 58 5.05 -10.27 -3.58
N ILE A 59 5.25 -9.54 -2.47
CA ILE A 59 4.49 -8.34 -2.15
C ILE A 59 5.47 -7.17 -2.27
N THR A 60 5.10 -6.15 -3.07
CA THR A 60 5.99 -5.00 -3.30
C THR A 60 5.98 -4.03 -2.12
N GLY A 61 6.94 -3.11 -2.07
CA GLY A 61 6.94 -2.01 -1.13
C GLY A 61 5.72 -1.10 -1.29
N CYS A 62 5.52 -0.22 -0.31
CA CYS A 62 4.39 0.72 -0.27
C CYS A 62 4.28 1.54 -1.56
N THR A 63 3.07 1.68 -2.05
CA THR A 63 2.72 2.49 -3.22
C THR A 63 1.59 3.44 -2.84
N TYR A 64 1.81 4.76 -2.92
CA TYR A 64 0.81 5.71 -2.45
C TYR A 64 -0.30 5.95 -3.47
N VAL A 65 -1.54 6.06 -2.95
CA VAL A 65 -2.77 6.10 -3.74
C VAL A 65 -3.27 7.49 -4.08
N THR A 66 -2.75 8.53 -3.42
CA THR A 66 -3.03 9.96 -3.69
C THR A 66 -1.78 10.79 -3.50
N PRO A 67 -1.63 11.96 -4.13
CA PRO A 67 -0.49 12.85 -3.87
C PRO A 67 -0.32 13.24 -2.39
N SER A 68 -1.41 13.29 -1.61
CA SER A 68 -1.38 13.57 -0.17
C SER A 68 -0.95 12.36 0.68
N GLY A 69 -0.82 11.19 0.06
CA GLY A 69 -0.55 9.93 0.76
C GLY A 69 0.92 9.51 0.81
N ILE A 70 1.85 10.31 0.28
CA ILE A 70 3.27 9.96 0.26
C ILE A 70 3.87 9.98 1.67
N GLY A 71 4.50 8.87 2.07
CA GLY A 71 5.06 8.67 3.42
C GLY A 71 6.58 8.61 3.46
N PHE A 72 7.23 8.44 2.31
CA PHE A 72 8.67 8.30 2.21
C PHE A 72 9.20 9.04 0.99
N THR A 73 10.44 9.51 1.05
CA THR A 73 11.14 10.00 -0.15
C THR A 73 11.38 8.82 -1.11
N HIS A 74 11.35 9.09 -2.40
CA HIS A 74 11.61 8.05 -3.42
C HIS A 74 10.70 6.82 -3.25
N GLU A 75 9.41 7.06 -3.10
CA GLU A 75 8.38 6.05 -2.94
C GLU A 75 7.59 5.85 -4.25
N PHE A 76 7.03 4.65 -4.45
CA PHE A 76 6.24 4.32 -5.63
C PHE A 76 4.91 5.05 -5.63
N ALA A 77 4.53 5.61 -6.79
CA ALA A 77 3.25 6.27 -7.02
C ALA A 77 2.34 5.43 -7.94
N ALA A 78 1.03 5.47 -7.69
CA ALA A 78 0.04 4.85 -8.55
C ALA A 78 -1.25 5.68 -8.73
N TYR A 79 -1.28 6.91 -8.26
CA TYR A 79 -2.49 7.76 -8.26
C TYR A 79 -2.92 8.29 -9.62
N ASP A 80 -2.10 8.10 -10.67
CA ASP A 80 -2.35 8.62 -12.02
C ASP A 80 -1.98 7.57 -13.07
N ASP A 81 -2.64 7.58 -14.23
CA ASP A 81 -2.43 6.61 -15.32
C ASP A 81 -1.02 6.70 -15.91
N ARG A 82 -0.31 7.83 -15.76
CA ARG A 82 1.08 8.00 -16.18
C ARG A 82 2.03 6.98 -15.53
N PHE A 83 1.65 6.41 -14.39
CA PHE A 83 2.45 5.42 -13.68
C PHE A 83 2.27 3.99 -14.19
N ILE A 84 1.26 3.71 -15.02
CA ILE A 84 0.94 2.35 -15.46
C ILE A 84 2.14 1.68 -16.10
N ASN A 85 2.82 2.32 -17.06
CA ASN A 85 4.00 1.73 -17.72
C ASN A 85 5.14 1.42 -16.74
N SER A 86 5.28 2.22 -15.70
CA SER A 86 6.27 2.01 -14.65
C SER A 86 5.89 0.83 -13.75
N LEU A 87 4.61 0.73 -13.41
CA LEU A 87 4.05 -0.38 -12.63
C LEU A 87 4.09 -1.70 -13.41
N GLU A 88 3.91 -1.69 -14.74
CA GLU A 88 4.07 -2.87 -15.61
C GLU A 88 5.49 -3.44 -15.53
N LYS A 89 6.51 -2.58 -15.55
CA LYS A 89 7.91 -2.99 -15.38
C LYS A 89 8.14 -3.61 -14.00
N LEU A 90 7.55 -3.02 -12.94
CA LEU A 90 7.64 -3.55 -11.58
C LEU A 90 6.97 -4.92 -11.47
N ALA A 91 5.76 -5.08 -12.01
CA ALA A 91 5.05 -6.35 -12.02
C ALA A 91 5.86 -7.43 -12.74
N ALA A 92 6.41 -7.11 -13.92
CA ALA A 92 7.26 -8.03 -14.69
C ALA A 92 8.53 -8.43 -13.91
N ALA A 93 9.20 -7.47 -13.26
CA ALA A 93 10.38 -7.73 -12.43
C ALA A 93 10.05 -8.60 -11.21
N ALA A 94 8.97 -8.29 -10.50
CA ALA A 94 8.51 -9.06 -9.35
C ALA A 94 8.09 -10.50 -9.71
N LYS A 95 7.53 -10.70 -10.91
CA LYS A 95 7.10 -12.00 -11.45
C LYS A 95 8.22 -12.77 -12.17
N SER A 96 9.38 -12.18 -12.37
CA SER A 96 10.48 -12.78 -13.18
C SER A 96 10.97 -14.14 -12.66
N GLY A 97 10.81 -14.40 -11.36
CA GLY A 97 11.08 -15.69 -10.75
C GLY A 97 9.92 -16.70 -10.82
N GLY A 98 8.80 -16.37 -11.49
CA GLY A 98 7.63 -17.24 -11.65
C GLY A 98 6.67 -17.25 -10.44
N ALA A 99 6.85 -16.38 -9.45
CA ALA A 99 5.89 -16.17 -8.37
C ALA A 99 4.83 -15.13 -8.77
N PRO A 100 3.58 -15.24 -8.32
CA PRO A 100 2.62 -14.14 -8.42
C PRO A 100 3.11 -12.91 -7.66
N ALA A 101 2.69 -11.71 -8.10
CA ALA A 101 3.08 -10.44 -7.51
C ALA A 101 1.87 -9.62 -7.06
N ILE A 102 1.94 -9.10 -5.85
CA ILE A 102 0.92 -8.26 -5.20
C ILE A 102 1.48 -6.86 -5.02
N LEU A 103 0.75 -5.83 -5.41
CA LEU A 103 1.09 -4.44 -5.17
C LEU A 103 0.58 -4.02 -3.78
N GLN A 104 1.47 -3.65 -2.86
CA GLN A 104 1.02 -3.07 -1.59
C GLN A 104 0.65 -1.60 -1.81
N ILE A 105 -0.60 -1.23 -1.49
CA ILE A 105 -1.13 0.12 -1.66
C ILE A 105 -1.48 0.74 -0.32
N PHE A 106 -1.22 2.05 -0.17
CA PHE A 106 -1.39 2.73 1.10
C PHE A 106 -1.59 4.26 0.95
N HIS A 107 -1.89 4.88 2.06
CA HIS A 107 -1.85 6.33 2.27
C HIS A 107 -1.22 6.59 3.63
N ALA A 108 -0.20 7.43 3.68
CA ALA A 108 0.59 7.63 4.90
C ALA A 108 -0.19 8.25 6.07
N GLY A 109 -1.29 8.98 5.78
CA GLY A 109 -2.09 9.62 6.83
C GLY A 109 -1.26 10.64 7.61
N ASN A 110 -1.35 10.62 8.94
CA ASN A 110 -0.60 11.54 9.82
C ASN A 110 0.92 11.34 9.79
N LYS A 111 1.42 10.38 9.04
CA LYS A 111 2.86 10.15 8.81
C LYS A 111 3.34 10.61 7.44
N ALA A 112 2.48 11.25 6.64
CA ALA A 112 2.88 11.82 5.37
C ALA A 112 3.99 12.86 5.59
N ILE A 113 4.85 13.03 4.56
CA ILE A 113 5.94 13.99 4.62
C ILE A 113 5.40 15.36 4.17
N PRO A 114 5.32 16.36 5.07
CA PRO A 114 4.68 17.64 4.75
C PRO A 114 5.26 18.30 3.49
N GLU A 115 6.56 18.26 3.31
CA GLU A 115 7.25 18.90 2.18
C GLU A 115 6.99 18.20 0.82
N LEU A 116 6.44 16.99 0.84
CA LEU A 116 6.14 16.21 -0.37
C LEU A 116 4.66 16.16 -0.70
N VAL A 117 3.78 16.49 0.26
CA VAL A 117 2.34 16.56 0.00
C VAL A 117 1.92 17.93 -0.52
N PRO A 118 0.85 18.01 -1.33
CA PRO A 118 0.36 19.29 -1.85
C PRO A 118 0.09 20.30 -0.73
N ASN A 119 0.57 21.53 -0.88
CA ASN A 119 0.39 22.64 0.06
C ASN A 119 0.88 22.35 1.50
N ASN A 120 1.73 21.37 1.71
CA ASN A 120 2.15 20.86 3.02
C ASN A 120 0.96 20.41 3.90
N ASP A 121 -0.15 20.07 3.29
CA ASP A 121 -1.42 19.77 3.97
C ASP A 121 -1.54 18.28 4.29
N VAL A 122 -1.10 17.91 5.48
CA VAL A 122 -1.17 16.54 5.96
C VAL A 122 -2.55 16.26 6.54
N ILE A 123 -3.20 15.22 6.03
CA ILE A 123 -4.57 14.82 6.42
C ILE A 123 -4.58 13.47 7.14
N SER A 124 -5.52 13.30 8.06
CA SER A 124 -5.68 12.09 8.86
C SER A 124 -7.13 11.92 9.32
N ALA A 125 -7.41 10.83 10.06
CA ALA A 125 -8.72 10.62 10.67
C ALA A 125 -9.15 11.79 11.55
N SER A 126 -8.23 12.34 12.35
CA SER A 126 -8.44 13.54 13.17
C SER A 126 -7.17 14.38 13.22
N ALA A 127 -7.29 15.60 13.68
CA ALA A 127 -6.13 16.45 13.94
C ALA A 127 -5.19 15.78 14.94
N SER A 128 -3.92 15.73 14.62
CA SER A 128 -2.93 15.08 15.48
C SER A 128 -1.53 15.71 15.33
N SER A 129 -0.70 15.48 16.35
CA SER A 129 0.69 15.84 16.35
C SER A 129 1.50 14.58 16.65
N VAL A 130 2.18 14.05 15.65
CA VAL A 130 2.92 12.79 15.79
C VAL A 130 4.38 12.97 15.39
N LYS A 131 5.27 12.19 15.98
CA LYS A 131 6.64 12.08 15.46
C LYS A 131 6.60 11.30 14.17
N SER A 132 7.23 11.83 13.12
CA SER A 132 7.33 11.11 11.84
C SER A 132 7.98 9.75 12.03
N GLY A 133 7.57 8.79 11.20
CA GLY A 133 8.19 7.46 11.16
C GLY A 133 9.53 7.44 10.43
N ASP A 134 9.93 8.56 9.84
CA ASP A 134 11.21 8.70 9.14
C ASP A 134 12.37 8.91 10.12
N PHE A 135 13.59 8.76 9.64
CA PHE A 135 14.81 8.96 10.42
C PHE A 135 15.00 10.42 10.90
N MET A 136 14.21 11.36 10.37
CA MET A 136 14.35 12.80 10.65
C MET A 136 13.70 13.22 11.97
N LYS A 137 12.94 12.34 12.64
CA LYS A 137 12.32 12.57 13.97
C LYS A 137 11.55 13.89 14.09
N ARG A 138 11.00 14.39 12.97
CA ARG A 138 10.22 15.62 12.93
C ARG A 138 8.85 15.42 13.59
N VAL A 139 8.22 16.49 14.03
CA VAL A 139 6.83 16.47 14.45
C VAL A 139 5.96 16.85 13.26
N VAL A 140 5.05 15.98 12.87
CA VAL A 140 4.08 16.20 11.81
C VAL A 140 2.75 16.61 12.42
N GLN A 141 2.23 17.74 11.97
CA GLN A 141 0.88 18.20 12.29
C GLN A 141 -0.06 17.74 11.18
N SER A 142 -1.13 17.06 11.53
CA SER A 142 -2.18 16.71 10.58
C SER A 142 -3.51 17.35 10.98
N ARG A 143 -4.34 17.65 9.99
CA ARG A 143 -5.74 18.03 10.20
C ARG A 143 -6.68 16.85 9.96
N GLU A 144 -7.90 17.01 10.43
CA GLU A 144 -8.99 16.08 10.17
C GLU A 144 -9.41 16.13 8.70
N MET A 145 -9.64 14.97 8.08
CA MET A 145 -10.20 14.84 6.73
C MET A 145 -11.67 15.27 6.72
N THR A 146 -12.05 16.00 5.67
CA THR A 146 -13.44 16.27 5.33
C THR A 146 -14.13 15.02 4.78
N GLU A 147 -15.47 15.02 4.77
CA GLU A 147 -16.26 13.94 4.14
C GLU A 147 -15.86 13.70 2.68
N ASN A 148 -15.67 14.79 1.90
CA ASN A 148 -15.28 14.68 0.50
C ASN A 148 -13.92 14.01 0.33
N GLU A 149 -12.92 14.38 1.13
CA GLU A 149 -11.58 13.77 1.10
C GLU A 149 -11.61 12.30 1.49
N ILE A 150 -12.46 11.92 2.43
CA ILE A 150 -12.69 10.50 2.79
C ILE A 150 -13.22 9.74 1.57
N GLN A 151 -14.27 10.26 0.91
CA GLN A 151 -14.86 9.62 -0.27
C GLN A 151 -13.89 9.57 -1.46
N GLU A 152 -13.13 10.64 -1.70
CA GLU A 152 -12.10 10.68 -2.73
C GLU A 152 -10.98 9.66 -2.46
N THR A 153 -10.56 9.53 -1.21
CA THR A 153 -9.53 8.56 -0.84
C THR A 153 -10.03 7.12 -1.01
N ILE A 154 -11.29 6.83 -0.63
CA ILE A 154 -11.88 5.50 -0.87
C ILE A 154 -11.83 5.17 -2.37
N ARG A 155 -12.29 6.08 -3.24
CA ARG A 155 -12.23 5.90 -4.69
C ARG A 155 -10.81 5.73 -5.22
N ALA A 156 -9.85 6.50 -4.67
CA ALA A 156 -8.45 6.42 -5.07
C ALA A 156 -7.84 5.02 -4.84
N PHE A 157 -8.21 4.32 -3.75
CA PHE A 157 -7.81 2.92 -3.56
C PHE A 157 -8.38 2.00 -4.65
N GLY A 158 -9.64 2.20 -5.05
CA GLY A 158 -10.24 1.48 -6.18
C GLY A 158 -9.53 1.76 -7.50
N ASP A 159 -9.27 3.03 -7.81
CA ASP A 159 -8.60 3.44 -9.06
C ASP A 159 -7.16 2.91 -9.14
N VAL A 160 -6.42 2.91 -8.04
CA VAL A 160 -5.09 2.29 -7.98
C VAL A 160 -5.19 0.77 -8.17
N THR A 161 -6.22 0.13 -7.64
CA THR A 161 -6.46 -1.31 -7.87
C THR A 161 -6.69 -1.60 -9.36
N LYS A 162 -7.47 -0.77 -10.08
CA LYS A 162 -7.64 -0.88 -11.54
C LYS A 162 -6.30 -0.76 -12.26
N ARG A 163 -5.46 0.22 -11.88
CA ARG A 163 -4.12 0.40 -12.44
C ARG A 163 -3.21 -0.78 -12.16
N ALA A 164 -3.25 -1.34 -10.95
CA ALA A 164 -2.47 -2.52 -10.59
C ALA A 164 -2.85 -3.74 -11.47
N ILE A 165 -4.15 -4.00 -11.66
CA ILE A 165 -4.65 -5.06 -12.54
C ILE A 165 -4.17 -4.82 -13.97
N LYS A 166 -4.34 -3.60 -14.50
CA LYS A 166 -3.89 -3.22 -15.85
C LYS A 166 -2.39 -3.38 -16.02
N ALA A 167 -1.60 -3.09 -15.00
CA ALA A 167 -0.15 -3.27 -14.97
C ALA A 167 0.30 -4.73 -14.82
N GLY A 168 -0.63 -5.69 -14.67
CA GLY A 168 -0.34 -7.12 -14.63
C GLY A 168 0.02 -7.67 -13.25
N PHE A 169 -0.30 -6.99 -12.16
CA PHE A 169 -0.27 -7.57 -10.83
C PHE A 169 -1.39 -8.59 -10.64
N ASP A 170 -1.15 -9.60 -9.80
CA ASP A 170 -2.12 -10.66 -9.50
C ASP A 170 -3.08 -10.27 -8.37
N GLY A 171 -2.88 -9.10 -7.76
CA GLY A 171 -3.73 -8.54 -6.71
C GLY A 171 -3.10 -7.32 -6.05
N VAL A 172 -3.79 -6.81 -5.03
CA VAL A 172 -3.30 -5.71 -4.18
C VAL A 172 -3.34 -6.12 -2.71
N GLU A 173 -2.47 -5.53 -1.90
CA GLU A 173 -2.49 -5.61 -0.45
C GLU A 173 -2.80 -4.23 0.12
N LEU A 174 -3.82 -4.14 0.97
CA LEU A 174 -4.15 -2.92 1.70
C LEU A 174 -3.25 -2.80 2.93
N HIS A 175 -2.42 -1.77 3.00
CA HIS A 175 -1.56 -1.54 4.15
C HIS A 175 -2.36 -0.95 5.32
N GLY A 176 -2.88 -1.82 6.19
CA GLY A 176 -3.70 -1.47 7.35
C GLY A 176 -2.94 -1.34 8.68
N ALA A 177 -1.60 -1.26 8.64
CA ALA A 177 -0.75 -1.29 9.82
C ALA A 177 0.14 -0.03 9.95
N HIS A 178 1.10 -0.07 10.87
CA HIS A 178 2.20 0.88 11.08
C HIS A 178 1.79 2.33 11.35
N GLY A 179 0.53 2.58 11.73
CA GLY A 179 0.03 3.93 12.00
C GLY A 179 -0.21 4.75 10.74
N PHE A 180 -0.45 4.12 9.58
CA PHE A 180 -0.87 4.78 8.35
C PHE A 180 -2.38 5.02 8.32
N LEU A 181 -2.92 5.61 7.25
CA LEU A 181 -4.27 6.15 7.23
C LEU A 181 -5.35 5.14 7.63
N LEU A 182 -5.32 3.91 7.12
CA LEU A 182 -6.30 2.89 7.50
C LEU A 182 -6.28 2.65 9.01
N GLN A 183 -5.07 2.56 9.59
CA GLN A 183 -4.94 2.41 11.04
C GLN A 183 -5.26 3.70 11.80
N ASN A 184 -5.05 4.90 11.23
CA ASN A 184 -5.46 6.14 11.86
C ASN A 184 -6.97 6.15 12.11
N PHE A 185 -7.79 5.69 11.15
CA PHE A 185 -9.24 5.57 11.33
C PHE A 185 -9.62 4.48 12.34
N PHE A 186 -8.96 3.34 12.29
CA PHE A 186 -9.24 2.21 13.17
C PHE A 186 -8.88 2.47 14.64
N SER A 187 -7.75 3.14 14.88
CA SER A 187 -7.21 3.35 16.22
C SER A 187 -7.98 4.40 17.02
N PRO A 188 -8.48 4.11 18.23
CA PRO A 188 -9.10 5.11 19.10
C PRO A 188 -8.13 6.18 19.58
N LEU A 189 -6.80 5.95 19.44
CA LEU A 189 -5.78 6.94 19.77
C LEU A 189 -5.74 8.08 18.73
N PHE A 190 -5.92 7.75 17.45
CA PHE A 190 -5.80 8.71 16.35
C PHE A 190 -7.15 9.16 15.81
N ASN A 191 -8.19 8.35 15.96
CA ASN A 191 -9.54 8.69 15.52
C ASN A 191 -10.34 9.23 16.71
N GLN A 192 -10.45 10.54 16.79
CA GLN A 192 -11.22 11.29 17.79
C GLN A 192 -12.48 11.92 17.17
N ARG A 193 -12.91 11.43 16.01
CA ARG A 193 -14.10 11.94 15.30
C ARG A 193 -15.38 11.65 16.07
N ASN A 194 -16.35 12.57 15.94
CA ASN A 194 -17.69 12.46 16.50
C ASN A 194 -18.76 12.24 15.42
N ASP A 195 -18.34 12.05 14.16
CA ASP A 195 -19.22 11.74 13.04
C ASP A 195 -19.28 10.22 12.78
N ARG A 196 -19.92 9.84 11.67
CA ARG A 196 -20.10 8.43 11.29
C ARG A 196 -18.78 7.63 11.11
N TRP A 197 -17.64 8.31 10.97
CA TRP A 197 -16.33 7.71 10.74
C TRP A 197 -15.52 7.50 12.03
N GLY A 198 -16.08 7.84 13.19
CA GLY A 198 -15.41 7.76 14.48
C GLY A 198 -16.30 7.20 15.59
N GLY A 199 -15.99 7.55 16.84
CA GLY A 199 -16.72 7.09 18.02
C GLY A 199 -16.43 5.64 18.40
N ASP A 200 -17.41 4.78 18.33
CA ASP A 200 -17.30 3.36 18.69
C ASP A 200 -16.48 2.53 17.67
N LEU A 201 -16.34 1.24 17.92
CA LEU A 201 -15.60 0.35 17.03
C LEU A 201 -16.22 0.30 15.63
N GLU A 202 -17.56 0.28 15.54
CA GLU A 202 -18.25 0.23 14.25
C GLU A 202 -17.96 1.48 13.42
N GLY A 203 -18.06 2.68 14.02
CA GLY A 203 -17.74 3.94 13.35
C GLY A 203 -16.31 3.99 12.86
N ARG A 204 -15.35 3.59 13.70
CA ARG A 204 -13.92 3.57 13.33
C ARG A 204 -13.57 2.54 12.24
N MET A 205 -14.33 1.46 12.15
CA MET A 205 -14.14 0.43 11.11
C MET A 205 -14.73 0.83 9.76
N ARG A 206 -15.63 1.81 9.68
CA ARG A 206 -16.33 2.18 8.43
C ARG A 206 -15.39 2.55 7.30
N PHE A 207 -14.38 3.38 7.57
CA PHE A 207 -13.44 3.78 6.53
C PHE A 207 -12.60 2.59 6.02
N PRO A 208 -11.91 1.80 6.86
CA PRO A 208 -11.19 0.62 6.39
C PRO A 208 -12.07 -0.38 5.63
N LEU A 209 -13.31 -0.60 6.09
CA LEU A 209 -14.25 -1.51 5.41
C LEU A 209 -14.77 -0.92 4.09
N ALA A 210 -14.98 0.39 4.01
CA ALA A 210 -15.38 1.05 2.76
C ALA A 210 -14.27 0.95 1.71
N VAL A 211 -13.00 1.16 2.10
CA VAL A 211 -11.84 0.95 1.22
C VAL A 211 -11.77 -0.51 0.76
N LEU A 212 -11.92 -1.48 1.66
CA LEU A 212 -11.94 -2.90 1.31
C LEU A 212 -13.05 -3.23 0.33
N GLN A 213 -14.26 -2.69 0.55
CA GLN A 213 -15.39 -2.91 -0.34
C GLN A 213 -15.17 -2.32 -1.72
N GLU A 214 -14.61 -1.12 -1.81
CA GLU A 214 -14.27 -0.47 -3.08
C GLU A 214 -13.25 -1.29 -3.87
N VAL A 215 -12.18 -1.74 -3.23
CA VAL A 215 -11.19 -2.63 -3.86
C VAL A 215 -11.83 -3.95 -4.31
N LYS A 216 -12.70 -4.55 -3.50
CA LYS A 216 -13.43 -5.77 -3.89
C LYS A 216 -14.31 -5.54 -5.12
N ASN A 217 -15.05 -4.44 -5.19
CA ASN A 217 -15.90 -4.14 -6.35
C ASN A 217 -15.05 -4.15 -7.64
N VAL A 218 -13.89 -3.50 -7.61
CA VAL A 218 -12.97 -3.46 -8.77
C VAL A 218 -12.42 -4.84 -9.15
N VAL A 219 -12.13 -5.70 -8.18
CA VAL A 219 -11.54 -7.04 -8.45
C VAL A 219 -12.57 -8.01 -9.04
N TYR A 220 -13.85 -7.81 -8.75
CA TYR A 220 -14.94 -8.70 -9.20
C TYR A 220 -15.75 -8.15 -10.40
N GLU A 221 -15.43 -6.94 -10.90
CA GLU A 221 -15.87 -6.43 -12.21
C GLU A 221 -15.14 -7.14 -13.36
#